data_efeb79c60f63d965de380a77dde0a89f
#
_entry.id   efeb79c60f63d965de380a77dde0a89f
#
_cell.length_a   1.000
_cell.length_b   1.000
_cell.length_c   1.000
_cell.angle_alpha   90.00
_cell.angle_beta   90.00
_cell.angle_gamma   90.00
#
_symmetry.space_group_name_H-M   'P 1'
#
loop_
_entity.id
_entity.type
_entity.pdbx_description
1 polymer ?
#
loop_
_entity_poly.entity_id
_entity_poly.type
_entity_poly.pdbx_seq_one_letter_code
_entity_poly.pdbx_strand_id
1 'polypeptide(L)'
;LESHDQQKRSVLFVAMPSSPTKKNLAAAILAELKDPFAEARGHSAEVKFARVVLLLKNLGVEMLVLDEAQHLVDYRRNGAYEAADWIKSLMNETSIAFVLIGLKRTENLLLANEQLRRRFSATVAYDRFTFSANTSLHFVMLLQAIEGELPVQTISFVEPAMIKRFYLASYGLIDYL
;
A
#
# COMPACT_ATOMS: atom_id res chain seq x y z
N LEU A 1 -36.28 3.69 12.33
CA LEU A 1 -35.48 3.08 11.26
C LEU A 1 -34.47 4.12 10.81
N GLU A 2 -33.36 4.25 11.54
CA GLU A 2 -32.25 5.09 11.13
C GLU A 2 -31.64 4.44 9.89
N SER A 3 -31.73 5.12 8.76
CA SER A 3 -30.99 4.80 7.56
C SER A 3 -29.50 4.96 7.91
N HIS A 4 -28.79 3.84 8.11
CA HIS A 4 -27.34 3.83 8.10
C HIS A 4 -26.94 4.27 6.70
N ASP A 5 -26.56 5.54 6.60
CA ASP A 5 -25.93 6.13 5.43
C ASP A 5 -24.59 5.39 5.25
N GLN A 6 -24.61 4.34 4.43
CA GLN A 6 -23.42 3.56 4.11
C GLN A 6 -22.53 4.47 3.26
N GLN A 7 -21.58 5.11 3.92
CA GLN A 7 -20.65 6.04 3.30
C GLN A 7 -19.87 5.30 2.20
N LYS A 8 -20.18 5.65 0.94
CA LYS A 8 -19.48 5.12 -0.25
C LYS A 8 -17.97 5.33 -0.09
N ARG A 9 -17.18 4.29 -0.20
CA ARG A 9 -15.72 4.33 -0.11
C ARG A 9 -15.10 3.97 -1.44
N SER A 10 -14.77 4.95 -2.26
CA SER A 10 -14.15 4.68 -3.56
C SER A 10 -12.77 4.04 -3.45
N VAL A 11 -11.99 4.35 -2.43
CA VAL A 11 -10.64 3.79 -2.21
C VAL A 11 -10.55 3.21 -0.81
N LEU A 12 -10.04 1.98 -0.72
CA LEU A 12 -9.78 1.29 0.53
C LEU A 12 -8.28 1.03 0.68
N PHE A 13 -7.69 1.53 1.77
CA PHE A 13 -6.30 1.25 2.16
C PHE A 13 -6.26 0.15 3.19
N VAL A 14 -5.38 -0.83 2.99
CA VAL A 14 -5.19 -1.96 3.89
C VAL A 14 -3.71 -2.21 4.09
N ALA A 15 -3.22 -2.09 5.33
CA ALA A 15 -1.89 -2.52 5.68
C ALA A 15 -1.85 -4.06 5.80
N MET A 16 -0.89 -4.68 5.12
CA MET A 16 -0.74 -6.13 5.11
C MET A 16 -0.26 -6.63 6.47
N PRO A 17 -0.88 -7.67 7.03
CA PRO A 17 -0.38 -8.27 8.26
C PRO A 17 0.99 -8.94 8.02
N SER A 18 1.84 -8.98 9.04
CA SER A 18 3.15 -9.64 9.00
C SER A 18 3.07 -11.15 8.71
N SER A 19 1.91 -11.75 8.97
CA SER A 19 1.60 -13.16 8.66
C SER A 19 0.41 -13.23 7.69
N PRO A 20 0.59 -12.95 6.40
CA PRO A 20 -0.49 -12.79 5.43
C PRO A 20 -1.02 -14.14 4.92
N THR A 21 -1.65 -14.91 5.80
CA THR A 21 -2.47 -16.05 5.37
C THR A 21 -3.73 -15.54 4.67
N LYS A 22 -4.37 -16.38 3.84
CA LYS A 22 -5.67 -16.06 3.22
C LYS A 22 -6.70 -15.55 4.22
N LYS A 23 -6.74 -16.17 5.42
CA LYS A 23 -7.65 -15.80 6.50
C LYS A 23 -7.30 -14.43 7.11
N ASN A 24 -6.00 -14.18 7.39
CA ASN A 24 -5.56 -12.93 7.99
C ASN A 24 -5.69 -11.75 7.01
N LEU A 25 -5.41 -12.00 5.73
CA LEU A 25 -5.59 -10.99 4.69
C LEU A 25 -7.06 -10.58 4.54
N ALA A 26 -7.96 -11.56 4.49
CA ALA A 26 -9.39 -11.29 4.47
C ALA A 26 -9.84 -10.56 5.76
N ALA A 27 -9.31 -10.94 6.93
CA ALA A 27 -9.64 -10.27 8.19
C ALA A 27 -9.16 -8.81 8.19
N ALA A 28 -7.95 -8.51 7.69
CA ALA A 28 -7.44 -7.15 7.58
C ALA A 28 -8.34 -6.26 6.69
N ILE A 29 -8.76 -6.78 5.53
CA ILE A 29 -9.68 -6.06 4.65
C ILE A 29 -11.04 -5.82 5.34
N LEU A 30 -11.59 -6.83 6.00
CA LEU A 30 -12.85 -6.72 6.74
C LEU A 30 -12.76 -5.70 7.89
N ALA A 31 -11.62 -5.64 8.57
CA ALA A 31 -11.38 -4.66 9.64
C ALA A 31 -11.40 -3.22 9.10
N GLU A 32 -10.76 -2.97 7.96
CA GLU A 32 -10.78 -1.66 7.31
C GLU A 32 -12.17 -1.28 6.78
N LEU A 33 -12.97 -2.27 6.38
CA LEU A 33 -14.38 -2.09 6.01
C LEU A 33 -15.29 -1.90 7.23
N LYS A 34 -14.72 -1.92 8.46
CA LYS A 34 -15.45 -1.83 9.73
C LYS A 34 -16.48 -2.94 9.92
N ASP A 35 -16.16 -4.12 9.42
CA ASP A 35 -17.02 -5.29 9.61
C ASP A 35 -16.88 -5.83 11.04
N PRO A 36 -17.98 -5.93 11.81
CA PRO A 36 -17.96 -6.45 13.18
C PRO A 36 -17.49 -7.92 13.28
N PHE A 37 -17.52 -8.67 12.17
CA PHE A 37 -17.07 -10.06 12.11
C PHE A 37 -15.64 -10.24 11.59
N ALA A 38 -14.88 -9.15 11.40
CA ALA A 38 -13.50 -9.21 10.91
C ALA A 38 -12.64 -10.19 11.74
N GLU A 39 -12.76 -10.15 13.07
CA GLU A 39 -11.99 -10.97 14.01
C GLU A 39 -12.71 -12.27 14.44
N ALA A 40 -13.84 -12.62 13.83
CA ALA A 40 -14.59 -13.82 14.18
C ALA A 40 -13.74 -15.09 13.99
N ARG A 41 -13.43 -15.79 15.09
CA ARG A 41 -12.56 -16.97 15.10
C ARG A 41 -13.16 -18.18 14.39
N GLY A 42 -14.50 -18.32 14.44
CA GLY A 42 -15.25 -19.44 13.85
C GLY A 42 -15.36 -19.38 12.32
N HIS A 43 -15.04 -18.25 11.68
CA HIS A 43 -15.15 -18.12 10.24
C HIS A 43 -13.93 -18.71 9.53
N SER A 44 -14.17 -19.55 8.51
CA SER A 44 -13.11 -20.05 7.63
C SER A 44 -12.58 -18.95 6.71
N ALA A 45 -11.47 -19.22 6.01
CA ALA A 45 -10.90 -18.29 5.04
C ALA A 45 -11.90 -18.02 3.88
N GLU A 46 -12.65 -19.03 3.47
CA GLU A 46 -13.65 -18.95 2.39
C GLU A 46 -14.83 -18.08 2.80
N VAL A 47 -15.34 -18.24 4.03
CA VAL A 47 -16.42 -17.41 4.58
C VAL A 47 -15.99 -15.94 4.64
N LYS A 48 -14.77 -15.67 5.12
CA LYS A 48 -14.23 -14.31 5.17
C LYS A 48 -14.03 -13.76 3.75
N PHE A 49 -13.54 -14.55 2.81
CA PHE A 49 -13.38 -14.14 1.41
C PHE A 49 -14.70 -13.72 0.78
N ALA A 50 -15.74 -14.58 0.88
CA ALA A 50 -17.07 -14.26 0.35
C ALA A 50 -17.62 -12.96 0.94
N ARG A 51 -17.38 -12.73 2.25
CA ARG A 51 -17.79 -11.51 2.94
C ARG A 51 -17.03 -10.28 2.47
N VAL A 52 -15.72 -10.39 2.21
CA VAL A 52 -14.89 -9.32 1.59
C VAL A 52 -15.48 -8.93 0.24
N VAL A 53 -15.71 -9.91 -0.64
CA VAL A 53 -16.29 -9.67 -1.98
C VAL A 53 -17.64 -8.94 -1.88
N LEU A 54 -18.52 -9.42 -1.00
CA LEU A 54 -19.84 -8.83 -0.78
C LEU A 54 -19.75 -7.36 -0.33
N LEU A 55 -18.92 -7.09 0.68
CA LEU A 55 -18.79 -5.75 1.25
C LEU A 55 -18.11 -4.77 0.29
N LEU A 56 -17.06 -5.19 -0.42
CA LEU A 56 -16.41 -4.35 -1.43
C LEU A 56 -17.40 -3.90 -2.51
N LYS A 57 -18.27 -4.82 -2.97
CA LYS A 57 -19.31 -4.49 -3.94
C LYS A 57 -20.40 -3.57 -3.37
N ASN A 58 -20.90 -3.88 -2.18
CA ASN A 58 -21.99 -3.13 -1.56
C ASN A 58 -21.59 -1.70 -1.18
N LEU A 59 -20.33 -1.49 -0.74
CA LEU A 59 -19.80 -0.18 -0.38
C LEU A 59 -19.28 0.61 -1.60
N GLY A 60 -19.35 0.02 -2.79
CA GLY A 60 -18.91 0.66 -4.02
C GLY A 60 -17.42 0.98 -4.04
N VAL A 61 -16.59 0.09 -3.48
CA VAL A 61 -15.12 0.23 -3.54
C VAL A 61 -14.68 0.07 -4.99
N GLU A 62 -13.91 1.02 -5.48
CA GLU A 62 -13.41 1.05 -6.86
C GLU A 62 -11.91 0.68 -6.91
N MET A 63 -11.20 0.90 -5.80
CA MET A 63 -9.77 0.63 -5.70
C MET A 63 -9.40 0.06 -4.31
N LEU A 64 -8.59 -0.99 -4.31
CA LEU A 64 -7.98 -1.57 -3.10
C LEU A 64 -6.47 -1.34 -3.14
N VAL A 65 -5.96 -0.61 -2.16
CA VAL A 65 -4.54 -0.37 -1.97
C VAL A 65 -4.05 -1.28 -0.85
N LEU A 66 -3.09 -2.16 -1.18
CA LEU A 66 -2.44 -3.06 -0.24
C LEU A 66 -1.04 -2.53 0.05
N ASP A 67 -0.85 -1.98 1.24
CA ASP A 67 0.43 -1.48 1.72
C ASP A 67 1.23 -2.58 2.41
N GLU A 68 2.54 -2.41 2.55
CA GLU A 68 3.47 -3.42 3.09
C GLU A 68 3.41 -4.76 2.32
N ALA A 69 3.16 -4.70 1.02
CA ALA A 69 2.92 -5.89 0.19
C ALA A 69 4.11 -6.88 0.12
N GLN A 70 5.32 -6.48 0.55
CA GLN A 70 6.45 -7.40 0.68
C GLN A 70 6.18 -8.53 1.69
N HIS A 71 5.29 -8.33 2.67
CA HIS A 71 4.92 -9.39 3.60
C HIS A 71 4.33 -10.62 2.90
N LEU A 72 3.68 -10.44 1.74
CA LEU A 72 3.17 -11.55 0.92
C LEU A 72 4.30 -12.45 0.38
N VAL A 73 5.48 -11.89 0.18
CA VAL A 73 6.66 -12.60 -0.34
C VAL A 73 7.49 -13.18 0.81
N ASP A 74 7.60 -12.43 1.92
CA ASP A 74 8.50 -12.75 3.03
C ASP A 74 7.98 -13.88 3.92
N TYR A 75 6.66 -14.12 3.94
CA TYR A 75 6.03 -14.96 4.96
C TYR A 75 6.37 -16.45 4.93
N ARG A 76 6.45 -17.08 3.75
CA ARG A 76 6.77 -18.52 3.57
C ARG A 76 7.33 -18.79 2.20
N ARG A 77 8.04 -19.93 2.04
CA ARG A 77 8.64 -20.35 0.77
C ARG A 77 7.64 -20.40 -0.40
N ASN A 78 6.36 -20.71 -0.14
CA ASN A 78 5.27 -20.71 -1.13
C ASN A 78 4.25 -19.60 -0.89
N GLY A 79 4.48 -18.70 0.07
CA GLY A 79 3.53 -17.66 0.46
C GLY A 79 3.17 -16.73 -0.69
N ALA A 80 4.14 -16.40 -1.54
CA ALA A 80 3.93 -15.57 -2.71
C ALA A 80 2.93 -16.18 -3.71
N TYR A 81 2.97 -17.50 -3.93
CA TYR A 81 2.03 -18.18 -4.83
C TYR A 81 0.61 -18.19 -4.28
N GLU A 82 0.46 -18.54 -3.00
CA GLU A 82 -0.85 -18.57 -2.34
C GLU A 82 -1.49 -17.17 -2.29
N ALA A 83 -0.68 -16.16 -2.00
CA ALA A 83 -1.13 -14.77 -1.98
C ALA A 83 -1.50 -14.26 -3.38
N ALA A 84 -0.67 -14.56 -4.39
CA ALA A 84 -0.95 -14.21 -5.77
C ALA A 84 -2.27 -14.81 -6.27
N ASP A 85 -2.52 -16.08 -5.96
CA ASP A 85 -3.77 -16.75 -6.33
C ASP A 85 -4.98 -16.16 -5.59
N TRP A 86 -4.81 -15.80 -4.32
CA TRP A 86 -5.88 -15.18 -3.55
C TRP A 86 -6.22 -13.78 -4.09
N ILE A 87 -5.21 -12.94 -4.37
CA ILE A 87 -5.39 -11.61 -4.97
C ILE A 87 -6.05 -11.74 -6.34
N LYS A 88 -5.58 -12.67 -7.19
CA LYS A 88 -6.18 -12.94 -8.49
C LYS A 88 -7.66 -13.31 -8.38
N SER A 89 -8.01 -14.17 -7.43
CA SER A 89 -9.40 -14.55 -7.18
C SER A 89 -10.25 -13.34 -6.77
N LEU A 90 -9.72 -12.48 -5.89
CA LEU A 90 -10.41 -11.26 -5.46
C LEU A 90 -10.61 -10.28 -6.62
N MET A 91 -9.59 -10.09 -7.47
CA MET A 91 -9.70 -9.27 -8.68
C MET A 91 -10.78 -9.80 -9.64
N ASN A 92 -10.90 -11.12 -9.79
CA ASN A 92 -11.91 -11.73 -10.64
C ASN A 92 -13.33 -11.51 -10.12
N GLU A 93 -13.50 -11.66 -8.81
CA GLU A 93 -14.81 -11.58 -8.17
C GLU A 93 -15.33 -10.15 -8.02
N THR A 94 -14.43 -9.17 -7.92
CA THR A 94 -14.82 -7.79 -7.59
C THR A 94 -14.70 -6.83 -8.76
N SER A 95 -13.83 -7.09 -9.74
CA SER A 95 -13.52 -6.21 -10.88
C SER A 95 -13.04 -4.80 -10.47
N ILE A 96 -12.47 -4.66 -9.26
CA ILE A 96 -11.91 -3.40 -8.75
C ILE A 96 -10.44 -3.24 -9.14
N ALA A 97 -9.93 -2.02 -9.13
CA ALA A 97 -8.52 -1.75 -9.33
C ALA A 97 -7.69 -2.16 -8.09
N PHE A 98 -6.45 -2.62 -8.31
CA PHE A 98 -5.52 -2.97 -7.24
C PHE A 98 -4.24 -2.17 -7.36
N VAL A 99 -3.75 -1.70 -6.21
CA VAL A 99 -2.44 -1.09 -6.05
C VAL A 99 -1.67 -1.86 -4.97
N LEU A 100 -0.46 -2.28 -5.28
CA LEU A 100 0.45 -2.90 -4.33
C LEU A 100 1.55 -1.89 -4.01
N ILE A 101 1.70 -1.54 -2.74
CA ILE A 101 2.77 -0.68 -2.25
C ILE A 101 3.68 -1.53 -1.38
N GLY A 102 4.99 -1.42 -1.58
CA GLY A 102 5.94 -2.20 -0.80
C GLY A 102 7.36 -2.07 -1.29
N LEU A 103 8.26 -2.81 -0.68
CA LEU A 103 9.67 -2.83 -1.04
C LEU A 103 9.87 -3.51 -2.41
N LYS A 104 11.03 -3.27 -3.04
CA LYS A 104 11.37 -3.80 -4.38
C LYS A 104 11.12 -5.31 -4.52
N ARG A 105 11.36 -6.10 -3.45
CA ARG A 105 11.12 -7.54 -3.47
C ARG A 105 9.64 -7.93 -3.64
N THR A 106 8.69 -6.99 -3.49
CA THR A 106 7.28 -7.22 -3.83
C THR A 106 7.09 -7.62 -5.30
N GLU A 107 8.00 -7.22 -6.18
CA GLU A 107 8.00 -7.65 -7.59
C GLU A 107 8.06 -9.18 -7.73
N ASN A 108 8.67 -9.88 -6.77
CA ASN A 108 8.71 -11.35 -6.76
C ASN A 108 7.32 -11.98 -6.70
N LEU A 109 6.31 -11.28 -6.16
CA LEU A 109 4.91 -11.72 -6.19
C LEU A 109 4.41 -11.82 -7.63
N LEU A 110 4.73 -10.83 -8.46
CA LEU A 110 4.33 -10.78 -9.85
C LEU A 110 5.14 -11.79 -10.71
N LEU A 111 6.41 -12.02 -10.35
CA LEU A 111 7.24 -13.02 -11.02
C LEU A 111 6.78 -14.45 -10.71
N ALA A 112 6.23 -14.68 -9.52
CA ALA A 112 5.72 -15.97 -9.10
C ALA A 112 4.44 -16.38 -9.85
N ASN A 113 3.68 -15.44 -10.40
CA ASN A 113 2.42 -15.73 -11.08
C ASN A 113 2.24 -14.84 -12.33
N GLU A 114 2.45 -15.43 -13.50
CA GLU A 114 2.35 -14.72 -14.79
C GLU A 114 0.94 -14.16 -15.04
N GLN A 115 -0.11 -14.86 -14.60
CA GLN A 115 -1.49 -14.39 -14.75
C GLN A 115 -1.76 -13.15 -13.88
N LEU A 116 -1.17 -13.10 -12.69
CA LEU A 116 -1.25 -11.89 -11.84
C LEU A 116 -0.45 -10.75 -12.49
N ARG A 117 0.78 -11.03 -12.96
CA ARG A 117 1.64 -10.04 -13.62
C ARG A 117 0.94 -9.32 -14.78
N ARG A 118 0.19 -10.06 -15.60
CA ARG A 118 -0.55 -9.48 -16.74
C ARG A 118 -1.67 -8.52 -16.34
N ARG A 119 -2.07 -8.50 -15.08
CA ARG A 119 -3.11 -7.60 -14.55
C ARG A 119 -2.55 -6.31 -13.97
N PHE A 120 -1.26 -6.28 -13.65
CA PHE A 120 -0.57 -5.07 -13.23
C PHE A 120 0.14 -4.45 -14.44
N SER A 121 -0.43 -3.35 -14.94
CA SER A 121 0.02 -2.70 -16.19
C SER A 121 1.18 -1.74 -15.98
N ALA A 122 1.42 -1.30 -14.75
CA ALA A 122 2.46 -0.33 -14.45
C ALA A 122 3.16 -0.66 -13.13
N THR A 123 4.47 -0.42 -13.11
CA THR A 123 5.29 -0.41 -11.89
C THR A 123 5.96 0.95 -11.79
N VAL A 124 5.83 1.58 -10.63
CA VAL A 124 6.48 2.86 -10.33
C VAL A 124 7.46 2.60 -9.20
N ALA A 125 8.73 2.93 -9.43
CA ALA A 125 9.77 2.85 -8.40
C ALA A 125 10.01 4.24 -7.82
N TYR A 126 9.94 4.34 -6.51
CA TYR A 126 10.34 5.52 -5.75
C TYR A 126 11.71 5.23 -5.12
N ASP A 127 12.75 5.68 -5.81
CA ASP A 127 14.11 5.61 -5.30
C ASP A 127 14.42 6.83 -4.43
N ARG A 128 15.52 6.74 -3.68
CA ARG A 128 16.05 7.90 -2.96
C ARG A 128 16.26 9.09 -3.90
N PHE A 129 16.13 10.29 -3.38
CA PHE A 129 16.49 11.49 -4.11
C PHE A 129 17.97 11.44 -4.49
N THR A 130 18.28 11.85 -5.72
CA THR A 130 19.66 11.95 -6.20
C THR A 130 20.09 13.42 -6.20
N PHE A 131 21.37 13.68 -5.91
CA PHE A 131 21.94 15.00 -5.90
C PHE A 131 22.87 15.19 -7.10
N SER A 132 22.26 15.52 -8.23
CA SER A 132 22.98 15.90 -9.46
C SER A 132 22.41 17.19 -10.02
N ALA A 133 23.10 17.80 -10.97
CA ALA A 133 22.66 19.06 -11.60
C ALA A 133 21.20 19.00 -12.11
N ASN A 134 20.74 17.84 -12.57
CA ASN A 134 19.41 17.67 -13.17
C ASN A 134 18.35 17.12 -12.20
N THR A 135 18.72 16.54 -11.07
CA THR A 135 17.80 15.81 -10.17
C THR A 135 17.67 16.44 -8.78
N SER A 136 18.51 17.42 -8.46
CA SER A 136 18.45 18.14 -7.17
C SER A 136 17.16 18.94 -6.98
N LEU A 137 16.47 19.31 -8.06
CA LEU A 137 15.27 20.12 -8.01
C LEU A 137 14.17 19.46 -7.15
N HIS A 138 13.91 18.17 -7.32
CA HIS A 138 12.89 17.45 -6.55
C HIS A 138 13.21 17.40 -5.06
N PHE A 139 14.50 17.25 -4.72
CA PHE A 139 14.94 17.29 -3.33
C PHE A 139 14.77 18.68 -2.72
N VAL A 140 15.10 19.74 -3.48
CA VAL A 140 14.87 21.13 -3.06
C VAL A 140 13.39 21.41 -2.84
N MET A 141 12.54 20.97 -3.75
CA MET A 141 11.07 21.12 -3.62
C MET A 141 10.53 20.41 -2.37
N LEU A 142 11.06 19.22 -2.05
CA LEU A 142 10.72 18.51 -0.82
C LEU A 142 11.14 19.32 0.42
N LEU A 143 12.37 19.81 0.47
CA LEU A 143 12.84 20.63 1.61
C LEU A 143 12.01 21.91 1.77
N GLN A 144 11.64 22.55 0.66
CA GLN A 144 10.77 23.74 0.68
C GLN A 144 9.38 23.42 1.20
N ALA A 145 8.81 22.27 0.81
CA ALA A 145 7.51 21.85 1.32
C ALA A 145 7.55 21.55 2.82
N ILE A 146 8.59 20.87 3.30
CA ILE A 146 8.79 20.61 4.74
C ILE A 146 8.95 21.93 5.51
N GLU A 147 9.79 22.86 5.02
CA GLU A 147 9.97 24.18 5.64
C GLU A 147 8.65 24.93 5.78
N GLY A 148 7.80 24.87 4.74
CA GLY A 148 6.50 25.54 4.73
C GLY A 148 5.46 24.98 5.69
N GLU A 149 5.55 23.69 6.05
CA GLU A 149 4.64 23.03 6.98
C GLU A 149 5.08 23.13 8.44
N LEU A 150 6.30 23.59 8.72
CA LEU A 150 6.75 23.73 10.10
C LEU A 150 6.07 24.90 10.81
N PRO A 151 5.54 24.70 12.02
CA PRO A 151 4.82 25.75 12.77
C PRO A 151 5.77 26.74 13.47
N VAL A 152 7.05 26.76 13.10
CA VAL A 152 8.10 27.57 13.72
C VAL A 152 8.94 28.26 12.65
N GLN A 153 9.50 29.41 12.99
CA GLN A 153 10.49 30.06 12.10
C GLN A 153 11.77 29.24 12.07
N THR A 154 12.23 28.93 10.87
CA THR A 154 13.45 28.18 10.63
C THR A 154 14.44 28.99 9.81
N ILE A 155 15.70 28.56 9.80
CA ILE A 155 16.64 28.96 8.75
C ILE A 155 16.17 28.35 7.43
N SER A 156 16.45 28.99 6.29
CA SER A 156 16.01 28.46 5.01
C SER A 156 16.66 27.11 4.68
N PHE A 157 15.84 26.10 4.47
CA PHE A 157 16.28 24.75 4.09
C PHE A 157 16.76 24.69 2.64
N VAL A 158 16.33 25.65 1.83
CA VAL A 158 16.70 25.73 0.41
C VAL A 158 17.95 26.58 0.15
N GLU A 159 18.63 27.04 1.19
CA GLU A 159 19.94 27.62 1.04
C GLU A 159 20.95 26.55 0.56
N PRO A 160 21.83 26.86 -0.43
CA PRO A 160 22.72 25.85 -1.04
C PRO A 160 23.55 25.04 -0.04
N ALA A 161 24.05 25.68 1.02
CA ALA A 161 24.78 24.99 2.08
C ALA A 161 23.91 24.02 2.88
N MET A 162 22.64 24.37 3.13
CA MET A 162 21.69 23.55 3.86
C MET A 162 21.20 22.38 3.03
N ILE A 163 20.86 22.59 1.76
CA ILE A 163 20.49 21.51 0.84
C ILE A 163 21.55 20.41 0.86
N LYS A 164 22.83 20.79 0.73
CA LYS A 164 23.95 19.84 0.75
C LYS A 164 24.04 19.09 2.09
N ARG A 165 23.84 19.77 3.22
CA ARG A 165 23.87 19.14 4.55
C ARG A 165 22.73 18.17 4.73
N PHE A 166 21.51 18.54 4.38
CA PHE A 166 20.35 17.65 4.41
C PHE A 166 20.56 16.42 3.53
N TYR A 167 21.06 16.61 2.32
CA TYR A 167 21.31 15.48 1.42
C TYR A 167 22.37 14.53 1.99
N LEU A 168 23.47 15.05 2.52
CA LEU A 168 24.53 14.23 3.11
C LEU A 168 24.05 13.49 4.38
N ALA A 169 23.22 14.14 5.19
CA ALA A 169 22.67 13.53 6.40
C ALA A 169 21.64 12.43 6.10
N SER A 170 20.77 12.67 5.11
CA SER A 170 19.67 11.74 4.77
C SER A 170 20.04 10.73 3.68
N TYR A 171 21.14 10.93 2.96
CA TYR A 171 21.45 10.16 1.74
C TYR A 171 20.33 10.22 0.68
N GLY A 172 19.49 11.24 0.75
CA GLY A 172 18.32 11.40 -0.11
C GLY A 172 17.14 10.50 0.26
N LEU A 173 17.13 9.92 1.45
CA LEU A 173 16.00 9.14 1.99
C LEU A 173 15.12 10.06 2.84
N ILE A 174 13.80 10.03 2.59
CA ILE A 174 12.83 10.88 3.31
C ILE A 174 12.82 10.56 4.80
N ASP A 175 12.95 9.29 5.16
CA ASP A 175 12.89 8.83 6.56
C ASP A 175 14.01 9.39 7.45
N TYR A 176 15.03 9.99 6.86
CA TYR A 176 16.17 10.60 7.57
C TYR A 176 16.21 12.14 7.50
N LEU A 177 15.16 12.75 6.95
CA LEU A 177 14.96 14.19 6.96
C LEU A 177 14.17 14.64 8.19
#